data_1d47e27eabc35989922d9a2ff656a0fd
#
_entry.id   1d47e27eabc35989922d9a2ff656a0fd
#
_cell.length_a   1.000
_cell.length_b   1.000
_cell.length_c   1.000
_cell.angle_alpha   90.00
_cell.angle_beta   90.00
_cell.angle_gamma   90.00
#
_symmetry.space_group_name_H-M   'P 1'
#
loop_
_entity.id
_entity.type
_entity.pdbx_description
1 polymer ?
#
loop_
_entity_poly.entity_id
_entity_poly.type
_entity_poly.pdbx_seq_one_letter_code
_entity_poly.pdbx_strand_id
1 'polypeptide(L)'
;IARLLKLLGLLSTCLSALMGNPDDLASLKNFAHTDALRPVAVPQGWAAGVVWDGTKGTITSGPLDAAPEDWGPLLLARGLDPERYQVVGNVRWCSWDGWQRSEPGEPAVSAMQYSFKAEIALKASAQPDLEALYKEIRKARKRKQQAPVGLDGAWVIAISDWQTGNGDAGGLEKQLQQIADLPAKLEARLKALRKAGVPIGHIVIAGLGDLVEGCHSFYSDQTYSVQADRREQMRIVRRGVLDIVRTLAPLAEKVTLTAVGGNHGQHRQNGKTITGTADNDDVACFEQVAEILAEAPDIYGNVEVRLPHDRLALNLEAGGQILAITHGHIARGKGDPASTLWAWWAGQSHGRYYPVGDANVLLTGHYHHLCVRVQESRALFIAPSLTKVGDYWGASTGYVTDAGTLTFVLSSSGWSNLEVLR
;
A
#
# COMPACT_ATOMS: atom_id res chain seq x y z
N ILE A 1 38.65 -7.21 28.91
CA ILE A 1 38.51 -8.52 29.62
C ILE A 1 37.46 -8.40 30.74
N ALA A 2 37.47 -7.35 31.60
CA ALA A 2 36.49 -7.20 32.71
C ALA A 2 35.03 -6.99 32.26
N ARG A 3 34.76 -6.47 31.05
CA ARG A 3 33.40 -6.35 30.48
C ARG A 3 32.88 -7.67 29.91
N LEU A 4 33.75 -8.54 29.43
CA LEU A 4 33.37 -9.87 28.91
C LEU A 4 32.97 -10.82 30.02
N LEU A 5 33.65 -10.73 31.18
CA LEU A 5 33.33 -11.55 32.35
C LEU A 5 31.99 -11.20 33.03
N LYS A 6 31.57 -9.93 32.92
CA LYS A 6 30.25 -9.50 33.42
C LYS A 6 29.09 -9.96 32.50
N LEU A 7 29.31 -10.09 31.20
CA LEU A 7 28.32 -10.62 30.26
C LEU A 7 28.15 -12.14 30.39
N LEU A 8 29.23 -12.86 30.68
CA LEU A 8 29.17 -14.29 30.92
C LEU A 8 28.49 -14.64 32.31
N GLY A 9 28.61 -13.75 33.29
CA GLY A 9 27.91 -13.88 34.56
C GLY A 9 26.39 -13.64 34.46
N LEU A 10 25.96 -12.75 33.58
CA LEU A 10 24.53 -12.49 33.33
C LEU A 10 23.87 -13.59 32.49
N LEU A 11 24.59 -14.23 31.58
CA LEU A 11 24.12 -15.39 30.83
C LEU A 11 23.97 -16.65 31.73
N SER A 12 24.83 -16.83 32.74
CA SER A 12 24.72 -17.90 33.69
C SER A 12 23.48 -17.78 34.59
N THR A 13 23.12 -16.53 34.97
CA THR A 13 21.94 -16.28 35.84
C THR A 13 20.63 -16.39 35.08
N CYS A 14 20.60 -16.05 33.75
CA CYS A 14 19.42 -16.29 32.92
C CYS A 14 19.21 -17.76 32.56
N LEU A 15 20.28 -18.54 32.39
CA LEU A 15 20.14 -19.98 32.16
C LEU A 15 19.65 -20.74 33.42
N SER A 16 20.01 -20.29 34.65
CA SER A 16 19.54 -20.89 35.90
C SER A 16 18.07 -20.59 36.20
N ALA A 17 17.48 -19.55 35.60
CA ALA A 17 16.06 -19.20 35.74
C ALA A 17 15.15 -19.91 34.73
N LEU A 18 15.73 -20.53 33.68
CA LEU A 18 15.02 -21.32 32.68
C LEU A 18 15.13 -22.84 32.89
N MET A 19 15.99 -23.28 33.82
CA MET A 19 16.15 -24.69 34.19
C MET A 19 15.36 -24.92 35.46
N GLY A 20 14.15 -25.45 35.31
CA GLY A 20 13.38 -25.97 36.45
C GLY A 20 14.19 -27.01 37.26
N ASN A 21 13.71 -27.24 38.46
CA ASN A 21 14.26 -28.08 39.52
C ASN A 21 15.07 -29.30 39.01
N PRO A 22 16.23 -29.64 39.61
CA PRO A 22 17.04 -30.81 39.23
C PRO A 22 16.30 -32.15 39.23
N ASP A 23 15.17 -32.25 39.91
CA ASP A 23 14.32 -33.44 39.91
C ASP A 23 13.55 -33.63 38.58
N ASP A 24 13.36 -32.58 37.78
CA ASP A 24 12.76 -32.67 36.44
C ASP A 24 13.71 -33.30 35.40
N LEU A 25 15.01 -33.20 35.62
CA LEU A 25 16.01 -33.86 34.76
C LEU A 25 16.07 -35.39 35.01
N ALA A 26 15.73 -35.85 36.21
CA ALA A 26 15.66 -37.26 36.51
C ALA A 26 14.42 -37.92 35.90
N SER A 27 13.30 -37.18 35.78
CA SER A 27 12.10 -37.65 35.08
C SER A 27 12.30 -37.77 33.57
N LEU A 28 13.11 -36.90 32.97
CA LEU A 28 13.46 -36.98 31.56
C LEU A 28 14.40 -38.15 31.21
N LYS A 29 15.22 -38.62 32.15
CA LYS A 29 16.06 -39.80 31.97
C LYS A 29 15.28 -41.13 32.01
N ASN A 30 14.12 -41.15 32.68
CA ASN A 30 13.23 -42.33 32.69
C ASN A 30 12.35 -42.44 31.43
N PHE A 31 12.28 -41.39 30.57
CA PHE A 31 11.64 -41.48 29.24
C PHE A 31 12.52 -42.17 28.17
N ALA A 32 13.77 -42.47 28.47
CA ALA A 32 14.74 -43.04 27.52
C ALA A 32 14.74 -44.57 27.46
N HIS A 33 13.84 -45.26 28.18
CA HIS A 33 13.82 -46.75 28.23
C HIS A 33 12.45 -47.39 28.01
N THR A 34 11.50 -46.65 27.39
CA THR A 34 10.36 -47.31 26.75
C THR A 34 10.62 -47.37 25.28
N ASP A 35 10.58 -48.56 24.69
CA ASP A 35 10.78 -48.85 23.24
C ASP A 35 10.46 -47.65 22.35
N ALA A 36 11.51 -46.97 21.92
CA ALA A 36 11.39 -45.87 20.96
C ALA A 36 10.87 -46.47 19.66
N LEU A 37 9.57 -46.43 19.48
CA LEU A 37 8.96 -46.63 18.17
C LEU A 37 9.73 -45.70 17.23
N ARG A 38 10.42 -46.27 16.25
CA ARG A 38 11.16 -45.52 15.27
C ARG A 38 10.20 -44.46 14.70
N PRO A 39 10.58 -43.18 14.67
CA PRO A 39 9.70 -42.17 14.11
C PRO A 39 9.29 -42.63 12.71
N VAL A 40 8.02 -42.49 12.37
CA VAL A 40 7.50 -42.81 11.05
C VAL A 40 8.39 -42.08 10.03
N ALA A 41 9.20 -42.86 9.32
CA ALA A 41 10.14 -42.29 8.37
C ALA A 41 9.39 -41.87 7.13
N VAL A 42 9.00 -40.59 7.08
CA VAL A 42 8.45 -39.97 5.87
C VAL A 42 9.47 -40.12 4.76
N PRO A 43 9.12 -40.63 3.57
CA PRO A 43 10.04 -40.77 2.46
C PRO A 43 10.73 -39.43 2.14
N GLN A 44 12.00 -39.50 1.73
CA GLN A 44 12.78 -38.31 1.41
C GLN A 44 12.05 -37.42 0.38
N GLY A 45 11.93 -36.11 0.70
CA GLY A 45 11.26 -35.16 -0.15
C GLY A 45 9.74 -35.11 0.00
N TRP A 46 9.14 -35.92 0.91
CA TRP A 46 7.68 -35.94 1.16
C TRP A 46 7.29 -35.41 2.54
N ALA A 47 8.24 -34.79 3.22
CA ALA A 47 7.94 -34.11 4.48
C ALA A 47 6.97 -32.93 4.23
N ALA A 48 6.12 -32.69 5.22
CA ALA A 48 5.15 -31.59 5.19
C ALA A 48 5.85 -30.24 5.01
N GLY A 49 5.39 -29.43 4.07
CA GLY A 49 6.01 -28.14 3.80
C GLY A 49 5.44 -27.44 2.59
N VAL A 50 5.92 -26.22 2.39
CA VAL A 50 5.64 -25.41 1.20
C VAL A 50 6.96 -24.86 0.68
N VAL A 51 7.11 -24.91 -0.64
CA VAL A 51 8.18 -24.21 -1.38
C VAL A 51 7.49 -23.24 -2.33
N TRP A 52 7.87 -21.97 -2.27
CA TRP A 52 7.27 -20.91 -3.07
C TRP A 52 8.37 -20.10 -3.78
N ASP A 53 8.21 -19.84 -5.07
CA ASP A 53 9.19 -19.12 -5.90
C ASP A 53 8.78 -17.67 -6.22
N GLY A 54 7.65 -17.21 -5.68
CA GLY A 54 7.08 -15.88 -5.95
C GLY A 54 5.90 -15.90 -6.93
N THR A 55 5.77 -16.92 -7.77
CA THR A 55 4.67 -17.05 -8.74
C THR A 55 3.94 -18.38 -8.64
N LYS A 56 4.68 -19.44 -8.40
CA LYS A 56 4.18 -20.81 -8.21
C LYS A 56 4.88 -21.45 -7.03
N GLY A 57 4.27 -22.46 -6.50
CA GLY A 57 4.84 -23.22 -5.41
C GLY A 57 4.42 -24.67 -5.41
N THR A 58 4.92 -25.40 -4.43
CA THR A 58 4.52 -26.78 -4.17
C THR A 58 4.19 -26.91 -2.72
N ILE A 59 2.99 -27.42 -2.42
CA ILE A 59 2.59 -27.85 -1.08
C ILE A 59 2.75 -29.35 -0.95
N THR A 60 3.29 -29.80 0.19
CA THR A 60 3.35 -31.22 0.57
C THR A 60 2.53 -31.38 1.84
N SER A 61 1.55 -32.27 1.84
CA SER A 61 0.61 -32.43 2.96
C SER A 61 1.30 -32.93 4.24
N GLY A 62 2.26 -33.80 4.12
CA GLY A 62 2.73 -34.70 5.17
C GLY A 62 1.85 -35.94 5.26
N PRO A 63 2.02 -36.77 6.32
CA PRO A 63 1.27 -38.00 6.50
C PRO A 63 -0.24 -37.74 6.63
N LEU A 64 -1.03 -38.43 5.82
CA LEU A 64 -2.49 -38.42 5.84
C LEU A 64 -2.99 -39.87 5.62
N ASP A 65 -4.21 -40.18 6.09
CA ASP A 65 -4.82 -41.48 5.89
C ASP A 65 -5.51 -41.62 4.52
N ALA A 66 -5.85 -40.47 3.92
CA ALA A 66 -6.51 -40.40 2.60
C ALA A 66 -6.14 -39.11 1.86
N ALA A 67 -6.49 -39.05 0.58
CA ALA A 67 -6.35 -37.84 -0.22
C ALA A 67 -7.23 -36.71 0.34
N PRO A 68 -6.71 -35.47 0.45
CA PRO A 68 -7.51 -34.35 0.91
C PRO A 68 -8.59 -34.02 -0.14
N GLU A 69 -9.85 -34.01 0.28
CA GLU A 69 -10.95 -33.53 -0.56
C GLU A 69 -10.91 -32.00 -0.70
N ASP A 70 -10.47 -31.32 0.36
CA ASP A 70 -10.26 -29.87 0.41
C ASP A 70 -8.83 -29.56 0.86
N TRP A 71 -8.15 -28.73 0.10
CA TRP A 71 -6.80 -28.25 0.41
C TRP A 71 -6.78 -27.02 1.31
N GLY A 72 -7.91 -26.36 1.53
CA GLY A 72 -8.04 -25.16 2.33
C GLY A 72 -7.40 -25.29 3.72
N PRO A 73 -7.74 -26.30 4.52
CA PRO A 73 -7.13 -26.52 5.83
C PRO A 73 -5.62 -26.75 5.78
N LEU A 74 -5.11 -27.41 4.74
CA LEU A 74 -3.68 -27.64 4.56
C LEU A 74 -2.94 -26.37 4.18
N LEU A 75 -3.56 -25.52 3.34
CA LEU A 75 -3.03 -24.20 2.99
C LEU A 75 -2.94 -23.32 4.24
N LEU A 76 -4.01 -23.22 5.02
CA LEU A 76 -4.03 -22.46 6.28
C LEU A 76 -2.97 -22.94 7.26
N ALA A 77 -2.83 -24.25 7.46
CA ALA A 77 -1.82 -24.83 8.33
C ALA A 77 -0.37 -24.52 7.90
N ARG A 78 -0.17 -24.01 6.70
CA ARG A 78 1.12 -23.58 6.13
C ARG A 78 1.23 -22.08 5.95
N GLY A 79 0.31 -21.30 6.54
CA GLY A 79 0.30 -19.84 6.47
C GLY A 79 -0.16 -19.28 5.12
N LEU A 80 -0.82 -20.10 4.28
CA LEU A 80 -1.36 -19.69 2.99
C LEU A 80 -2.87 -19.51 3.10
N ASP A 81 -3.36 -18.34 2.72
CA ASP A 81 -4.78 -18.02 2.73
C ASP A 81 -5.50 -18.73 1.58
N PRO A 82 -6.48 -19.63 1.84
CA PRO A 82 -7.23 -20.32 0.78
C PRO A 82 -8.03 -19.40 -0.14
N GLU A 83 -8.34 -18.17 0.29
CA GLU A 83 -8.98 -17.18 -0.59
C GLU A 83 -8.00 -16.63 -1.64
N ARG A 84 -6.72 -16.65 -1.36
CA ARG A 84 -5.65 -16.14 -2.24
C ARG A 84 -4.94 -17.23 -3.02
N TYR A 85 -4.84 -18.43 -2.47
CA TYR A 85 -4.10 -19.54 -3.05
C TYR A 85 -5.02 -20.69 -3.43
N GLN A 86 -4.66 -21.39 -4.49
CA GLN A 86 -5.35 -22.59 -4.95
C GLN A 86 -4.36 -23.65 -5.39
N VAL A 87 -4.76 -24.90 -5.23
CA VAL A 87 -4.04 -26.02 -5.84
C VAL A 87 -4.35 -26.03 -7.35
N VAL A 88 -3.31 -26.18 -8.15
CA VAL A 88 -3.39 -26.27 -9.61
C VAL A 88 -2.65 -27.51 -10.11
N GLY A 89 -3.05 -27.99 -11.29
CA GLY A 89 -2.42 -29.14 -11.91
C GLY A 89 -2.68 -30.48 -11.21
N ASN A 90 -1.84 -31.45 -11.48
CA ASN A 90 -2.00 -32.83 -10.99
C ASN A 90 -1.42 -33.00 -9.59
N VAL A 91 -2.16 -33.67 -8.71
CA VAL A 91 -1.67 -34.07 -7.40
C VAL A 91 -0.86 -35.36 -7.53
N ARG A 92 0.38 -35.33 -7.04
CA ARG A 92 1.25 -36.52 -6.93
C ARG A 92 1.16 -37.05 -5.49
N TRP A 93 1.34 -38.32 -5.31
CA TRP A 93 1.30 -38.94 -3.99
C TRP A 93 2.34 -40.07 -3.86
N CYS A 94 2.68 -40.38 -2.63
CA CYS A 94 3.37 -41.59 -2.26
C CYS A 94 2.73 -42.22 -1.06
N SER A 95 2.93 -43.52 -0.85
CA SER A 95 2.48 -44.26 0.32
C SER A 95 3.61 -45.08 0.91
N TRP A 96 3.51 -45.35 2.21
CA TRP A 96 4.41 -46.21 2.94
C TRP A 96 3.70 -46.83 4.15
N ASP A 97 4.20 -47.97 4.65
CA ASP A 97 3.73 -48.55 5.87
C ASP A 97 4.19 -47.68 7.07
N GLY A 98 3.25 -47.11 7.77
CA GLY A 98 3.46 -46.31 8.96
C GLY A 98 2.88 -46.98 10.21
N TRP A 99 3.17 -46.42 11.37
CA TRP A 99 2.62 -46.85 12.64
C TRP A 99 1.77 -45.73 13.22
N GLN A 100 0.49 -46.03 13.52
CA GLN A 100 -0.44 -45.09 14.08
C GLN A 100 -0.96 -45.53 15.42
N ARG A 101 -1.15 -44.61 16.37
CA ARG A 101 -1.87 -44.86 17.63
C ARG A 101 -3.21 -44.17 17.59
N SER A 102 -4.28 -44.87 17.93
CA SER A 102 -5.63 -44.30 17.99
C SER A 102 -5.77 -43.35 19.19
N GLU A 103 -5.12 -43.71 20.34
CA GLU A 103 -5.10 -42.86 21.54
C GLU A 103 -3.76 -42.96 22.27
N PRO A 104 -3.41 -41.96 23.13
CA PRO A 104 -2.23 -42.02 23.97
C PRO A 104 -2.30 -43.23 24.94
N GLY A 105 -1.35 -44.17 24.81
CA GLY A 105 -1.28 -45.36 25.66
C GLY A 105 -1.69 -46.67 24.96
N GLU A 106 -2.36 -46.62 23.82
CA GLU A 106 -2.67 -47.78 23.03
C GLU A 106 -1.48 -48.29 22.18
N PRO A 107 -1.42 -49.61 21.89
CA PRO A 107 -0.38 -50.16 21.03
C PRO A 107 -0.50 -49.54 19.62
N ALA A 108 0.65 -49.21 19.03
CA ALA A 108 0.67 -48.69 17.65
C ALA A 108 0.32 -49.78 16.65
N VAL A 109 -0.56 -49.50 15.72
CA VAL A 109 -1.01 -50.41 14.66
C VAL A 109 -0.37 -49.98 13.35
N SER A 110 0.07 -50.95 12.54
CA SER A 110 0.56 -50.65 11.19
C SER A 110 -0.60 -50.19 10.34
N ALA A 111 -0.44 -49.01 9.73
CA ALA A 111 -1.40 -48.41 8.81
C ALA A 111 -0.70 -47.81 7.59
N MET A 112 -1.34 -47.91 6.44
CA MET A 112 -0.85 -47.27 5.21
C MET A 112 -0.96 -45.76 5.39
N GLN A 113 0.14 -45.07 5.19
CA GLN A 113 0.20 -43.60 5.25
C GLN A 113 0.40 -43.05 3.83
N TYR A 114 -0.12 -41.90 3.57
CA TYR A 114 -0.02 -41.20 2.28
C TYR A 114 0.54 -39.81 2.50
N SER A 115 1.29 -39.31 1.53
CA SER A 115 1.62 -37.90 1.42
C SER A 115 1.32 -37.42 0.02
N PHE A 116 0.74 -36.25 -0.07
CA PHE A 116 0.28 -35.65 -1.33
C PHE A 116 1.08 -34.39 -1.61
N LYS A 117 1.47 -34.20 -2.87
CA LYS A 117 2.15 -33.05 -3.42
C LYS A 117 1.30 -32.42 -4.50
N ALA A 118 1.05 -31.13 -4.39
CA ALA A 118 0.32 -30.37 -5.37
C ALA A 118 1.04 -29.07 -5.70
N GLU A 119 0.91 -28.61 -6.92
CA GLU A 119 1.30 -27.27 -7.30
C GLU A 119 0.29 -26.29 -6.74
N ILE A 120 0.77 -25.16 -6.22
CA ILE A 120 -0.05 -24.05 -5.76
C ILE A 120 0.25 -22.81 -6.58
N ALA A 121 -0.76 -22.04 -6.86
CA ALA A 121 -0.67 -20.73 -7.51
C ALA A 121 -1.60 -19.76 -6.81
N LEU A 122 -1.32 -18.47 -6.95
CA LEU A 122 -2.29 -17.45 -6.60
C LEU A 122 -3.56 -17.68 -7.41
N LYS A 123 -4.71 -17.64 -6.77
CA LYS A 123 -5.99 -17.53 -7.48
C LYS A 123 -5.83 -16.32 -8.39
N ALA A 124 -6.10 -16.48 -9.67
CA ALA A 124 -6.21 -15.35 -10.58
C ALA A 124 -7.24 -14.41 -9.95
N SER A 125 -6.77 -13.30 -9.38
CA SER A 125 -7.69 -12.25 -8.94
C SER A 125 -8.55 -11.98 -10.16
N ALA A 126 -9.86 -12.07 -10.00
CA ALA A 126 -10.79 -11.86 -11.10
C ALA A 126 -10.31 -10.60 -11.83
N GLN A 127 -9.92 -10.73 -13.08
CA GLN A 127 -9.55 -9.56 -13.87
C GLN A 127 -10.67 -8.57 -13.68
N PRO A 128 -10.40 -7.28 -13.40
CA PRO A 128 -11.48 -6.33 -13.27
C PRO A 128 -12.31 -6.47 -14.54
N ASP A 129 -13.60 -6.75 -14.36
CA ASP A 129 -14.51 -6.77 -15.47
C ASP A 129 -14.60 -5.34 -16.00
N LEU A 130 -13.74 -5.02 -16.98
CA LEU A 130 -13.68 -3.70 -17.60
C LEU A 130 -15.02 -3.36 -18.23
N GLU A 131 -15.75 -4.35 -18.77
CA GLU A 131 -17.08 -4.12 -19.32
C GLU A 131 -18.08 -3.75 -18.23
N ALA A 132 -18.06 -4.43 -17.08
CA ALA A 132 -18.90 -4.06 -15.94
C ALA A 132 -18.53 -2.66 -15.42
N LEU A 133 -17.24 -2.33 -15.36
CA LEU A 133 -16.75 -1.01 -14.97
C LEU A 133 -17.22 0.07 -15.97
N TYR A 134 -17.07 -0.14 -17.26
CA TYR A 134 -17.55 0.77 -18.30
C TYR A 134 -19.08 0.90 -18.29
N LYS A 135 -19.80 -0.17 -18.02
CA LYS A 135 -21.27 -0.15 -17.86
C LYS A 135 -21.70 0.66 -16.66
N GLU A 136 -20.99 0.57 -15.54
CA GLU A 136 -21.20 1.44 -14.38
C GLU A 136 -20.93 2.91 -14.70
N ILE A 137 -19.83 3.20 -15.40
CA ILE A 137 -19.45 4.56 -15.80
C ILE A 137 -20.51 5.18 -16.72
N ARG A 138 -20.99 4.42 -17.71
CA ARG A 138 -22.09 4.84 -18.60
C ARG A 138 -23.43 5.01 -17.91
N LYS A 139 -23.64 4.35 -16.77
CA LYS A 139 -24.82 4.54 -15.90
C LYS A 139 -24.70 5.69 -14.93
N ALA A 140 -23.52 6.31 -14.79
CA ALA A 140 -23.34 7.47 -13.95
C ALA A 140 -24.33 8.56 -14.38
N ARG A 141 -24.90 9.24 -13.40
CA ARG A 141 -25.92 10.28 -13.66
C ARG A 141 -25.29 11.38 -14.52
N LYS A 142 -25.97 11.75 -15.63
CA LYS A 142 -25.64 12.93 -16.37
C LYS A 142 -25.60 14.12 -15.41
N ARG A 143 -24.59 14.96 -15.56
CA ARG A 143 -24.41 16.18 -14.78
C ARG A 143 -25.70 17.01 -14.79
N LYS A 144 -26.26 17.31 -13.63
CA LYS A 144 -27.23 18.41 -13.52
C LYS A 144 -26.45 19.69 -13.75
N GLN A 145 -26.87 20.49 -14.73
CA GLN A 145 -26.33 21.83 -14.91
C GLN A 145 -26.58 22.60 -13.63
N GLN A 146 -25.54 22.83 -12.85
CA GLN A 146 -25.60 23.74 -11.69
C GLN A 146 -25.42 25.16 -12.19
N ALA A 147 -26.01 26.12 -11.48
CA ALA A 147 -25.73 27.52 -11.77
C ALA A 147 -24.23 27.78 -11.66
N PRO A 148 -23.63 28.58 -12.57
CA PRO A 148 -22.21 28.90 -12.54
C PRO A 148 -21.83 29.47 -11.17
N VAL A 149 -20.85 28.86 -10.50
CA VAL A 149 -20.31 29.35 -9.21
C VAL A 149 -19.14 30.29 -9.45
N GLY A 150 -18.59 30.30 -10.67
CA GLY A 150 -17.34 30.97 -11.05
C GLY A 150 -16.14 30.11 -10.73
N LEU A 151 -15.04 30.36 -11.45
CA LEU A 151 -13.78 29.62 -11.31
C LEU A 151 -12.79 30.31 -10.36
N ASP A 152 -13.22 31.35 -9.63
CA ASP A 152 -12.36 32.16 -8.76
C ASP A 152 -11.79 31.38 -7.57
N GLY A 153 -12.51 30.31 -7.13
CA GLY A 153 -12.03 29.40 -6.10
C GLY A 153 -11.74 28.02 -6.66
N ALA A 154 -10.54 27.51 -6.39
CA ALA A 154 -10.13 26.13 -6.69
C ALA A 154 -9.92 25.35 -5.39
N TRP A 155 -10.69 24.28 -5.20
CA TRP A 155 -10.50 23.38 -4.07
C TRP A 155 -9.50 22.30 -4.45
N VAL A 156 -8.36 22.28 -3.75
CA VAL A 156 -7.27 21.34 -3.97
C VAL A 156 -7.41 20.17 -2.99
N ILE A 157 -7.33 18.96 -3.51
CA ILE A 157 -7.37 17.70 -2.77
C ILE A 157 -6.05 16.99 -3.03
N ALA A 158 -5.24 16.79 -2.00
CA ALA A 158 -3.96 16.13 -2.08
C ALA A 158 -4.11 14.64 -1.76
N ILE A 159 -4.05 13.79 -2.77
CA ILE A 159 -4.00 12.34 -2.64
C ILE A 159 -2.52 11.95 -2.57
N SER A 160 -2.04 11.51 -1.40
CA SER A 160 -0.63 11.27 -1.15
C SER A 160 -0.39 10.06 -0.30
N ASP A 161 0.68 9.33 -0.60
CA ASP A 161 1.28 8.34 0.30
C ASP A 161 0.24 7.34 0.84
N TRP A 162 -0.59 6.80 -0.05
CA TRP A 162 -1.51 5.72 0.31
C TRP A 162 -0.75 4.44 0.63
N GLN A 163 0.38 4.23 -0.05
CA GLN A 163 1.21 3.03 0.05
C GLN A 163 0.34 1.76 0.08
N THR A 164 -0.58 1.70 -0.87
CA THR A 164 -1.56 0.61 -0.98
C THR A 164 -0.86 -0.73 -1.05
N GLY A 165 -1.17 -1.60 -0.12
CA GLY A 165 -0.52 -2.90 0.01
C GLY A 165 0.50 -2.99 1.14
N ASN A 166 0.86 -1.88 1.80
CA ASN A 166 1.70 -1.92 2.98
C ASN A 166 0.96 -2.58 4.16
N GLY A 167 1.63 -3.51 4.84
CA GLY A 167 1.07 -4.25 5.98
C GLY A 167 1.11 -3.49 7.30
N ASP A 168 1.83 -2.38 7.38
CA ASP A 168 1.93 -1.56 8.58
C ASP A 168 0.65 -0.76 8.88
N ALA A 169 0.58 -0.14 10.03
CA ALA A 169 -0.46 0.83 10.40
C ALA A 169 -1.92 0.33 10.32
N GLY A 170 -2.13 -0.96 10.44
CA GLY A 170 -3.45 -1.61 10.39
C GLY A 170 -3.73 -2.36 9.09
N GLY A 171 -2.72 -2.43 8.21
CA GLY A 171 -2.71 -3.29 7.03
C GLY A 171 -3.67 -2.87 5.91
N LEU A 172 -3.75 -3.72 4.90
CA LEU A 172 -4.51 -3.48 3.69
C LEU A 172 -6.01 -3.28 3.95
N GLU A 173 -6.61 -4.01 4.88
CA GLU A 173 -8.04 -3.89 5.18
C GLU A 173 -8.41 -2.47 5.62
N LYS A 174 -7.63 -1.90 6.52
CA LYS A 174 -7.84 -0.52 6.99
C LYS A 174 -7.61 0.51 5.87
N GLN A 175 -6.61 0.29 5.03
CA GLN A 175 -6.37 1.14 3.85
C GLN A 175 -7.57 1.12 2.91
N LEU A 176 -8.10 -0.06 2.61
CA LEU A 176 -9.29 -0.22 1.76
C LEU A 176 -10.50 0.53 2.33
N GLN A 177 -10.73 0.44 3.64
CA GLN A 177 -11.82 1.17 4.28
C GLN A 177 -11.63 2.69 4.16
N GLN A 178 -10.42 3.19 4.43
CA GLN A 178 -10.12 4.63 4.32
C GLN A 178 -10.28 5.15 2.89
N ILE A 179 -9.82 4.38 1.90
CA ILE A 179 -9.98 4.72 0.46
C ILE A 179 -11.46 4.72 0.08
N ALA A 180 -12.23 3.73 0.54
CA ALA A 180 -13.66 3.62 0.25
C ALA A 180 -14.49 4.75 0.87
N ASP A 181 -14.12 5.23 2.06
CA ASP A 181 -14.81 6.30 2.76
C ASP A 181 -14.47 7.70 2.20
N LEU A 182 -13.33 7.85 1.54
CA LEU A 182 -12.80 9.14 1.12
C LEU A 182 -13.74 9.91 0.19
N PRO A 183 -14.40 9.34 -0.84
CA PRO A 183 -15.33 10.06 -1.69
C PRO A 183 -16.48 10.74 -0.91
N ALA A 184 -17.05 10.04 0.07
CA ALA A 184 -18.14 10.59 0.90
C ALA A 184 -17.65 11.73 1.81
N LYS A 185 -16.46 11.60 2.40
CA LYS A 185 -15.83 12.67 3.20
C LYS A 185 -15.56 13.91 2.36
N LEU A 186 -15.05 13.74 1.13
CA LEU A 186 -14.81 14.83 0.21
C LEU A 186 -16.10 15.52 -0.22
N GLU A 187 -17.14 14.78 -0.54
CA GLU A 187 -18.46 15.37 -0.86
C GLU A 187 -19.02 16.17 0.31
N ALA A 188 -18.93 15.63 1.51
CA ALA A 188 -19.39 16.33 2.73
C ALA A 188 -18.59 17.63 2.96
N ARG A 189 -17.27 17.60 2.77
CA ARG A 189 -16.41 18.79 2.88
C ARG A 189 -16.77 19.85 1.84
N LEU A 190 -16.96 19.48 0.59
CA LEU A 190 -17.37 20.41 -0.47
C LEU A 190 -18.70 21.10 -0.13
N LYS A 191 -19.68 20.33 0.37
CA LYS A 191 -20.96 20.87 0.82
C LYS A 191 -20.79 21.87 1.98
N ALA A 192 -19.93 21.55 2.94
CA ALA A 192 -19.64 22.43 4.08
C ALA A 192 -18.98 23.75 3.63
N LEU A 193 -17.99 23.69 2.73
CA LEU A 193 -17.32 24.86 2.17
C LEU A 193 -18.31 25.77 1.44
N ARG A 194 -19.16 25.22 0.59
CA ARG A 194 -20.17 25.98 -0.13
C ARG A 194 -21.22 26.57 0.80
N LYS A 195 -21.65 25.84 1.85
CA LYS A 195 -22.55 26.37 2.88
C LYS A 195 -21.92 27.53 3.64
N ALA A 196 -20.60 27.53 3.82
CA ALA A 196 -19.85 28.65 4.39
C ALA A 196 -19.61 29.82 3.44
N GLY A 197 -20.17 29.77 2.21
CA GLY A 197 -20.05 30.83 1.22
C GLY A 197 -18.77 30.81 0.38
N VAL A 198 -17.98 29.73 0.44
CA VAL A 198 -16.74 29.62 -0.37
C VAL A 198 -17.11 29.31 -1.83
N PRO A 199 -16.77 30.17 -2.80
CA PRO A 199 -17.13 29.97 -4.21
C PRO A 199 -16.18 28.94 -4.85
N ILE A 200 -16.61 27.67 -4.93
CA ILE A 200 -15.83 26.58 -5.52
C ILE A 200 -16.50 26.13 -6.81
N GLY A 201 -15.94 26.52 -7.94
CA GLY A 201 -16.29 26.03 -9.29
C GLY A 201 -15.27 25.05 -9.85
N HIS A 202 -14.01 25.16 -9.41
CA HIS A 202 -12.91 24.29 -9.83
C HIS A 202 -12.48 23.35 -8.70
N ILE A 203 -12.31 22.06 -9.00
CA ILE A 203 -11.74 21.06 -8.10
C ILE A 203 -10.46 20.54 -8.72
N VAL A 204 -9.37 20.52 -7.95
CA VAL A 204 -8.09 19.92 -8.33
C VAL A 204 -7.89 18.68 -7.50
N ILE A 205 -7.80 17.51 -8.15
CA ILE A 205 -7.47 16.23 -7.56
C ILE A 205 -6.02 15.93 -7.90
N ALA A 206 -5.12 16.08 -6.93
CA ALA A 206 -3.68 15.99 -7.12
C ALA A 206 -3.13 14.72 -6.47
N GLY A 207 -2.73 13.74 -7.29
CA GLY A 207 -1.95 12.57 -6.87
C GLY A 207 -0.48 12.96 -6.68
N LEU A 208 0.01 12.85 -5.45
CA LEU A 208 1.36 13.29 -5.11
C LEU A 208 2.39 12.16 -5.10
N GLY A 209 2.03 10.98 -5.58
CA GLY A 209 2.91 9.81 -5.61
C GLY A 209 2.80 8.93 -4.37
N ASP A 210 3.50 7.80 -4.41
CA ASP A 210 3.51 6.73 -3.40
C ASP A 210 2.09 6.25 -3.05
N LEU A 211 1.22 6.18 -4.07
CA LEU A 211 -0.12 5.61 -3.92
C LEU A 211 -0.06 4.08 -3.90
N VAL A 212 0.88 3.48 -4.62
CA VAL A 212 1.25 2.07 -4.49
C VAL A 212 2.39 1.92 -3.49
N GLU A 213 2.43 0.80 -2.77
CA GLU A 213 3.60 0.42 -1.96
C GLU A 213 4.75 -0.08 -2.83
N GLY A 214 4.43 -0.66 -3.98
CA GLY A 214 5.39 -1.35 -4.82
C GLY A 214 5.73 -2.75 -4.32
N CYS A 215 6.55 -3.48 -5.10
CA CYS A 215 6.99 -4.84 -4.80
C CYS A 215 8.46 -5.06 -5.20
N HIS A 216 9.23 -4.00 -5.39
CA HIS A 216 10.53 -4.03 -6.06
C HIS A 216 11.72 -3.76 -5.12
N SER A 217 11.63 -4.22 -3.88
CA SER A 217 12.73 -4.10 -2.90
C SER A 217 13.23 -2.65 -2.75
N PHE A 218 12.31 -1.71 -2.50
CA PHE A 218 12.65 -0.34 -2.17
C PHE A 218 13.48 -0.29 -0.88
N TYR A 219 13.10 -1.11 0.11
CA TYR A 219 13.84 -1.42 1.33
C TYR A 219 13.93 -2.93 1.54
N SER A 220 14.86 -3.41 2.37
CA SER A 220 15.24 -4.82 2.44
C SER A 220 14.11 -5.78 2.79
N ASP A 221 13.19 -5.33 3.62
CA ASP A 221 12.08 -6.13 4.20
C ASP A 221 10.73 -5.86 3.55
N GLN A 222 10.64 -5.00 2.53
CA GLN A 222 9.40 -4.71 1.81
C GLN A 222 8.63 -5.96 1.38
N THR A 223 9.34 -6.97 0.90
CA THR A 223 8.74 -8.22 0.43
C THR A 223 7.98 -8.98 1.52
N TYR A 224 8.38 -8.80 2.79
CA TYR A 224 7.72 -9.46 3.94
C TYR A 224 6.52 -8.66 4.47
N SER A 225 6.47 -7.35 4.22
CA SER A 225 5.41 -6.46 4.71
C SER A 225 4.30 -6.22 3.69
N VAL A 226 4.51 -6.52 2.41
CA VAL A 226 3.52 -6.29 1.35
C VAL A 226 2.37 -7.31 1.44
N GLN A 227 1.14 -6.81 1.52
CA GLN A 227 -0.09 -7.60 1.63
C GLN A 227 -0.91 -7.69 0.33
N ALA A 228 -0.50 -7.00 -0.72
CA ALA A 228 -1.12 -7.06 -2.05
C ALA A 228 -0.05 -7.11 -3.13
N ASP A 229 -0.27 -7.89 -4.18
CA ASP A 229 0.62 -7.86 -5.33
C ASP A 229 0.49 -6.54 -6.12
N ARG A 230 1.47 -6.24 -7.01
CA ARG A 230 1.53 -5.00 -7.77
C ARG A 230 0.24 -4.72 -8.56
N ARG A 231 -0.36 -5.73 -9.17
CA ARG A 231 -1.60 -5.58 -9.95
C ARG A 231 -2.78 -5.20 -9.07
N GLU A 232 -2.85 -5.81 -7.89
CA GLU A 232 -3.89 -5.53 -6.92
C GLU A 232 -3.74 -4.12 -6.34
N GLN A 233 -2.52 -3.70 -6.00
CA GLN A 233 -2.23 -2.34 -5.57
C GLN A 233 -2.70 -1.31 -6.62
N MET A 234 -2.28 -1.46 -7.88
CA MET A 234 -2.69 -0.57 -8.97
C MET A 234 -4.20 -0.58 -9.20
N ARG A 235 -4.86 -1.73 -9.06
CA ARG A 235 -6.31 -1.84 -9.19
C ARG A 235 -7.04 -1.05 -8.12
N ILE A 236 -6.58 -1.15 -6.87
CA ILE A 236 -7.15 -0.43 -5.72
C ILE A 236 -6.98 1.07 -5.90
N VAL A 237 -5.77 1.53 -6.22
CA VAL A 237 -5.48 2.95 -6.46
C VAL A 237 -6.35 3.49 -7.58
N ARG A 238 -6.37 2.84 -8.74
CA ARG A 238 -7.19 3.25 -9.88
C ARG A 238 -8.67 3.33 -9.51
N ARG A 239 -9.20 2.32 -8.80
CA ARG A 239 -10.60 2.33 -8.37
C ARG A 239 -10.89 3.47 -7.40
N GLY A 240 -10.04 3.68 -6.41
CA GLY A 240 -10.19 4.77 -5.44
C GLY A 240 -10.19 6.15 -6.11
N VAL A 241 -9.24 6.39 -7.01
CA VAL A 241 -9.18 7.65 -7.80
C VAL A 241 -10.43 7.82 -8.66
N LEU A 242 -10.87 6.77 -9.35
CA LEU A 242 -12.08 6.82 -10.18
C LEU A 242 -13.33 7.13 -9.33
N ASP A 243 -13.47 6.54 -8.15
CA ASP A 243 -14.62 6.77 -7.27
C ASP A 243 -14.64 8.21 -6.73
N ILE A 244 -13.47 8.81 -6.46
CA ILE A 244 -13.34 10.23 -6.14
C ILE A 244 -13.82 11.09 -7.31
N VAL A 245 -13.33 10.83 -8.52
CA VAL A 245 -13.73 11.59 -9.73
C VAL A 245 -15.23 11.45 -9.97
N ARG A 246 -15.79 10.24 -9.91
CA ARG A 246 -17.22 9.97 -10.09
C ARG A 246 -18.09 10.74 -9.09
N THR A 247 -17.63 10.88 -7.88
CA THR A 247 -18.34 11.61 -6.82
C THR A 247 -18.29 13.12 -7.05
N LEU A 248 -17.12 13.64 -7.42
CA LEU A 248 -16.89 15.09 -7.46
C LEU A 248 -17.16 15.73 -8.82
N ALA A 249 -16.95 15.03 -9.93
CA ALA A 249 -17.15 15.60 -11.27
C ALA A 249 -18.56 16.16 -11.51
N PRO A 250 -19.66 15.51 -11.05
CA PRO A 250 -21.00 16.09 -11.17
C PRO A 250 -21.22 17.37 -10.35
N LEU A 251 -20.33 17.63 -9.39
CA LEU A 251 -20.49 18.71 -8.42
C LEU A 251 -19.67 19.97 -8.76
N ALA A 252 -18.87 19.95 -9.82
CA ALA A 252 -17.99 21.07 -10.18
C ALA A 252 -18.16 21.49 -11.64
N GLU A 253 -17.85 22.74 -11.94
CA GLU A 253 -17.81 23.25 -13.33
C GLU A 253 -16.60 22.69 -14.06
N LYS A 254 -15.47 22.65 -13.36
CA LYS A 254 -14.19 22.08 -13.84
C LYS A 254 -13.60 21.16 -12.79
N VAL A 255 -13.06 20.03 -13.22
CA VAL A 255 -12.20 19.16 -12.41
C VAL A 255 -10.88 19.00 -13.15
N THR A 256 -9.78 19.25 -12.46
CA THR A 256 -8.44 18.88 -12.95
C THR A 256 -7.95 17.67 -12.19
N LEU A 257 -7.79 16.56 -12.89
CA LEU A 257 -7.15 15.35 -12.37
C LEU A 257 -5.68 15.36 -12.76
N THR A 258 -4.80 15.32 -11.80
CA THR A 258 -3.36 15.39 -12.02
C THR A 258 -2.59 14.47 -11.08
N ALA A 259 -1.40 14.02 -11.48
CA ALA A 259 -0.53 13.22 -10.62
C ALA A 259 0.94 13.40 -10.96
N VAL A 260 1.81 13.07 -10.02
CA VAL A 260 3.25 12.85 -10.19
C VAL A 260 3.63 11.49 -9.63
N GLY A 261 4.70 10.90 -10.14
CA GLY A 261 5.20 9.62 -9.63
C GLY A 261 5.98 9.79 -8.33
N GLY A 262 5.75 8.90 -7.38
CA GLY A 262 6.53 8.74 -6.17
C GLY A 262 7.70 7.78 -6.35
N ASN A 263 8.43 7.52 -5.26
CA ASN A 263 9.56 6.62 -5.29
C ASN A 263 9.19 5.14 -5.10
N HIS A 264 8.03 4.85 -4.48
CA HIS A 264 7.50 3.50 -4.35
C HIS A 264 6.94 2.97 -5.68
N GLY A 265 6.38 3.83 -6.52
CA GLY A 265 5.89 3.49 -7.85
C GLY A 265 6.98 3.23 -8.90
N GLN A 266 8.27 3.47 -8.60
CA GLN A 266 9.39 3.26 -9.51
C GLN A 266 9.73 1.78 -9.66
N HIS A 267 10.10 1.35 -10.88
CA HIS A 267 10.63 0.01 -11.12
C HIS A 267 12.11 -0.06 -10.72
N ARG A 268 12.41 -0.96 -9.78
CA ARG A 268 13.76 -1.07 -9.19
C ARG A 268 14.29 -2.49 -9.26
N GLN A 269 15.61 -2.59 -9.35
CA GLN A 269 16.35 -3.84 -9.19
C GLN A 269 17.55 -3.56 -8.29
N ASN A 270 17.71 -4.35 -7.23
CA ASN A 270 18.78 -4.16 -6.24
C ASN A 270 18.84 -2.70 -5.69
N GLY A 271 17.69 -2.11 -5.39
CA GLY A 271 17.56 -0.75 -4.88
C GLY A 271 17.79 0.39 -5.89
N LYS A 272 18.12 0.08 -7.14
CA LYS A 272 18.35 1.06 -8.20
C LYS A 272 17.18 1.10 -9.18
N THR A 273 16.74 2.30 -9.56
CA THR A 273 15.75 2.50 -10.62
C THR A 273 16.33 1.99 -11.94
N ILE A 274 15.55 1.18 -12.66
CA ILE A 274 15.97 0.51 -13.91
C ILE A 274 15.26 1.06 -15.14
N THR A 275 14.23 1.89 -14.96
CA THR A 275 13.45 2.51 -16.04
C THR A 275 13.49 4.03 -15.94
N GLY A 276 12.94 4.71 -16.96
CA GLY A 276 12.84 6.17 -16.96
C GLY A 276 11.83 6.71 -15.95
N THR A 277 11.85 8.02 -15.73
CA THR A 277 10.94 8.70 -14.78
C THR A 277 9.47 8.64 -15.18
N ALA A 278 9.17 8.43 -16.47
CA ALA A 278 7.80 8.24 -16.96
C ALA A 278 7.22 6.87 -16.58
N ASP A 279 8.06 5.84 -16.43
CA ASP A 279 7.62 4.49 -16.09
C ASP A 279 7.45 4.37 -14.57
N ASN A 280 6.25 4.75 -14.11
CA ASN A 280 5.89 4.83 -12.71
C ASN A 280 4.45 4.36 -12.49
N ASP A 281 4.25 3.43 -11.57
CA ASP A 281 2.94 2.81 -11.30
C ASP A 281 1.88 3.81 -10.83
N ASP A 282 2.27 4.87 -10.10
CA ASP A 282 1.33 5.91 -9.67
C ASP A 282 0.76 6.63 -10.89
N VAL A 283 1.64 7.08 -11.81
CA VAL A 283 1.23 7.79 -13.04
C VAL A 283 0.39 6.87 -13.93
N ALA A 284 0.81 5.61 -14.10
CA ALA A 284 0.07 4.63 -14.90
C ALA A 284 -1.36 4.39 -14.39
N CYS A 285 -1.59 4.47 -13.07
CA CYS A 285 -2.95 4.40 -12.51
C CYS A 285 -3.83 5.57 -12.97
N PHE A 286 -3.28 6.79 -13.05
CA PHE A 286 -4.01 7.97 -13.51
C PHE A 286 -4.21 7.97 -15.02
N GLU A 287 -3.25 7.48 -15.81
CA GLU A 287 -3.41 7.28 -17.25
C GLU A 287 -4.57 6.34 -17.56
N GLN A 288 -4.64 5.21 -16.84
CA GLN A 288 -5.75 4.27 -16.99
C GLN A 288 -7.10 4.88 -16.57
N VAL A 289 -7.13 5.73 -15.54
CA VAL A 289 -8.35 6.49 -15.21
C VAL A 289 -8.71 7.45 -16.32
N ALA A 290 -7.73 8.16 -16.91
CA ALA A 290 -7.97 9.07 -18.03
C ALA A 290 -8.60 8.35 -19.23
N GLU A 291 -8.09 7.18 -19.60
CA GLU A 291 -8.65 6.34 -20.67
C GLU A 291 -10.11 5.97 -20.37
N ILE A 292 -10.40 5.56 -19.14
CA ILE A 292 -11.77 5.22 -18.71
C ILE A 292 -12.71 6.43 -18.80
N LEU A 293 -12.27 7.61 -18.40
CA LEU A 293 -13.09 8.83 -18.45
C LEU A 293 -13.36 9.28 -19.88
N ALA A 294 -12.39 9.08 -20.78
CA ALA A 294 -12.51 9.41 -22.20
C ALA A 294 -13.60 8.60 -22.92
N GLU A 295 -13.93 7.40 -22.43
CA GLU A 295 -15.03 6.58 -22.95
C GLU A 295 -16.44 7.13 -22.64
N ALA A 296 -16.57 8.14 -21.78
CA ALA A 296 -17.83 8.74 -21.40
C ALA A 296 -17.75 10.28 -21.37
N PRO A 297 -17.45 10.94 -22.49
CA PRO A 297 -17.27 12.41 -22.55
C PRO A 297 -18.52 13.17 -22.18
N ASP A 298 -19.70 12.63 -22.44
CA ASP A 298 -20.99 13.22 -22.04
C ASP A 298 -21.16 13.36 -20.53
N ILE A 299 -20.43 12.55 -19.75
CA ILE A 299 -20.50 12.51 -18.29
C ILE A 299 -19.32 13.28 -17.68
N TYR A 300 -18.14 13.09 -18.22
CA TYR A 300 -16.86 13.56 -17.66
C TYR A 300 -16.18 14.65 -18.52
N GLY A 301 -16.89 15.26 -19.46
CA GLY A 301 -16.32 16.31 -20.33
C GLY A 301 -15.83 17.56 -19.59
N ASN A 302 -16.16 17.70 -18.27
CA ASN A 302 -15.61 18.73 -17.41
C ASN A 302 -14.35 18.29 -16.64
N VAL A 303 -13.86 17.07 -16.85
CA VAL A 303 -12.64 16.55 -16.24
C VAL A 303 -11.48 16.71 -17.22
N GLU A 304 -10.55 17.58 -16.90
CA GLU A 304 -9.27 17.74 -17.61
C GLU A 304 -8.22 16.89 -16.90
N VAL A 305 -7.55 15.98 -17.63
CA VAL A 305 -6.43 15.19 -17.07
C VAL A 305 -5.11 15.81 -17.51
N ARG A 306 -4.24 16.09 -16.53
CA ARG A 306 -2.90 16.67 -16.77
C ARG A 306 -1.85 15.84 -16.05
N LEU A 307 -1.05 15.10 -16.79
CA LEU A 307 0.02 14.25 -16.27
C LEU A 307 1.39 14.73 -16.77
N PRO A 308 2.46 14.56 -15.98
CA PRO A 308 3.79 14.93 -16.41
C PRO A 308 4.28 13.93 -17.45
N HIS A 309 4.87 14.42 -18.52
CA HIS A 309 5.59 13.59 -19.47
C HIS A 309 7.08 13.65 -19.15
N ASP A 310 7.69 12.52 -18.78
CA ASP A 310 9.11 12.38 -18.45
C ASP A 310 9.63 13.33 -17.33
N ARG A 311 8.76 13.78 -16.42
CA ARG A 311 9.13 14.72 -15.36
C ARG A 311 8.57 14.29 -14.01
N LEU A 312 9.27 14.68 -12.95
CA LEU A 312 8.89 14.41 -11.55
C LEU A 312 8.11 15.55 -10.91
N ALA A 313 7.72 16.55 -11.70
CA ALA A 313 6.94 17.69 -11.25
C ALA A 313 6.13 18.28 -12.43
N LEU A 314 5.02 18.93 -12.10
CA LEU A 314 4.23 19.72 -13.04
C LEU A 314 3.62 20.94 -12.34
N ASN A 315 3.14 21.92 -13.11
CA ASN A 315 2.34 23.01 -12.60
C ASN A 315 0.99 23.13 -13.33
N LEU A 316 0.09 23.80 -12.67
CA LEU A 316 -1.22 24.16 -13.23
C LEU A 316 -1.73 25.46 -12.58
N GLU A 317 -2.61 26.14 -13.28
CA GLU A 317 -3.33 27.27 -12.73
C GLU A 317 -4.57 26.79 -11.97
N ALA A 318 -4.72 27.27 -10.75
CA ALA A 318 -5.85 26.98 -9.88
C ALA A 318 -6.20 28.18 -9.01
N GLY A 319 -7.42 28.70 -9.12
CA GLY A 319 -7.88 29.84 -8.33
C GLY A 319 -7.01 31.11 -8.49
N GLY A 320 -6.46 31.35 -9.66
CA GLY A 320 -5.58 32.50 -9.91
C GLY A 320 -4.15 32.34 -9.33
N GLN A 321 -3.79 31.15 -8.85
CA GLN A 321 -2.45 30.81 -8.38
C GLN A 321 -1.80 29.79 -9.31
N ILE A 322 -0.47 29.80 -9.40
CA ILE A 322 0.31 28.74 -10.03
C ILE A 322 0.66 27.71 -8.96
N LEU A 323 -0.01 26.56 -9.03
CA LEU A 323 0.22 25.40 -8.18
C LEU A 323 1.22 24.46 -8.84
N ALA A 324 2.36 24.23 -8.22
CA ALA A 324 3.29 23.16 -8.61
C ALA A 324 3.10 21.95 -7.69
N ILE A 325 3.19 20.77 -8.28
CA ILE A 325 3.16 19.50 -7.55
C ILE A 325 4.40 18.68 -7.85
N THR A 326 4.93 18.02 -6.84
CA THR A 326 5.99 16.99 -6.91
C THR A 326 5.83 16.06 -5.74
N HIS A 327 6.34 14.83 -5.83
CA HIS A 327 6.30 13.93 -4.67
C HIS A 327 7.18 14.45 -3.52
N GLY A 328 8.38 14.97 -3.82
CA GLY A 328 9.29 15.51 -2.81
C GLY A 328 10.60 14.74 -2.64
N HIS A 329 10.66 13.46 -3.00
CA HIS A 329 11.85 12.58 -2.84
C HIS A 329 13.10 13.06 -3.61
N ILE A 330 12.94 13.94 -4.59
CA ILE A 330 14.04 14.51 -5.37
C ILE A 330 14.80 15.64 -4.64
N ALA A 331 14.17 16.26 -3.65
CA ALA A 331 14.82 17.27 -2.82
C ALA A 331 15.79 16.58 -1.84
N ARG A 332 17.08 16.86 -1.98
CA ARG A 332 18.13 16.26 -1.15
C ARG A 332 18.67 17.27 -0.16
N GLY A 333 18.80 16.91 1.10
CA GLY A 333 19.35 17.77 2.16
C GLY A 333 19.50 17.03 3.48
N LYS A 334 20.21 17.65 4.43
CA LYS A 334 20.41 17.18 5.82
C LYS A 334 19.65 18.09 6.78
N GLY A 335 18.42 18.34 6.61
CA GLY A 335 17.65 19.23 7.47
C GLY A 335 16.24 18.68 7.68
N ASP A 336 15.41 19.49 8.34
CA ASP A 336 13.99 19.16 8.36
C ASP A 336 13.42 19.18 6.93
N PRO A 337 12.39 18.37 6.66
CA PRO A 337 11.80 18.25 5.32
C PRO A 337 11.38 19.58 4.69
N ALA A 338 10.77 20.47 5.46
CA ALA A 338 10.28 21.75 4.95
C ALA A 338 11.43 22.67 4.53
N SER A 339 12.51 22.70 5.28
CA SER A 339 13.71 23.47 4.92
C SER A 339 14.42 22.89 3.71
N THR A 340 14.48 21.57 3.60
CA THR A 340 15.06 20.86 2.44
C THR A 340 14.29 21.16 1.16
N LEU A 341 12.97 21.01 1.20
CA LEU A 341 12.09 21.32 0.06
C LEU A 341 12.11 22.80 -0.32
N TRP A 342 12.15 23.67 0.70
CA TRP A 342 12.22 25.12 0.45
C TRP A 342 13.50 25.52 -0.27
N ALA A 343 14.65 25.02 0.20
CA ALA A 343 15.94 25.26 -0.44
C ALA A 343 16.01 24.70 -1.86
N TRP A 344 15.46 23.50 -2.07
CA TRP A 344 15.34 22.90 -3.40
C TRP A 344 14.49 23.78 -4.31
N TRP A 345 13.31 24.23 -3.86
CA TRP A 345 12.40 25.06 -4.63
C TRP A 345 13.02 26.41 -4.99
N ALA A 346 13.72 27.04 -4.06
CA ALA A 346 14.48 28.26 -4.32
C ALA A 346 15.52 28.05 -5.44
N GLY A 347 16.25 26.93 -5.41
CA GLY A 347 17.18 26.54 -6.47
C GLY A 347 16.51 26.38 -7.83
N GLN A 348 15.34 25.77 -7.89
CA GLN A 348 14.56 25.64 -9.14
C GLN A 348 14.12 27.01 -9.69
N SER A 349 13.73 27.93 -8.80
CA SER A 349 13.35 29.29 -9.17
C SER A 349 14.50 30.08 -9.74
N HIS A 350 15.70 30.00 -9.17
CA HIS A 350 16.91 30.62 -9.69
C HIS A 350 17.33 30.02 -11.04
N GLY A 351 17.28 28.68 -11.15
CA GLY A 351 17.59 27.95 -12.38
C GLY A 351 16.52 28.05 -13.44
N ARG A 352 15.40 28.70 -13.15
CA ARG A 352 14.22 28.77 -14.02
C ARG A 352 13.76 27.40 -14.52
N TYR A 353 13.84 26.42 -13.64
CA TYR A 353 13.35 25.10 -14.00
C TYR A 353 11.81 25.09 -14.01
N TYR A 354 11.27 25.12 -15.19
CA TYR A 354 9.87 24.82 -15.38
C TYR A 354 9.65 23.33 -15.05
N PRO A 355 8.64 22.93 -14.28
CA PRO A 355 7.42 23.68 -13.97
C PRO A 355 7.37 24.35 -12.59
N VAL A 356 8.35 24.20 -11.71
CA VAL A 356 8.23 24.63 -10.29
C VAL A 356 8.76 26.04 -10.04
N GLY A 357 9.57 26.59 -10.95
CA GLY A 357 10.29 27.86 -10.72
C GLY A 357 9.38 29.04 -10.44
N ASP A 358 8.29 29.19 -11.19
CA ASP A 358 7.38 30.34 -11.14
C ASP A 358 6.13 30.09 -10.25
N ALA A 359 6.07 28.95 -9.55
CA ALA A 359 4.92 28.61 -8.73
C ALA A 359 4.77 29.51 -7.50
N ASN A 360 3.52 29.83 -7.16
CA ASN A 360 3.17 30.50 -5.90
C ASN A 360 2.99 29.50 -4.77
N VAL A 361 2.52 28.29 -5.13
CA VAL A 361 2.24 27.22 -4.20
C VAL A 361 2.96 25.95 -4.64
N LEU A 362 3.71 25.35 -3.75
CA LEU A 362 4.34 24.03 -3.92
C LEU A 362 3.64 23.02 -3.02
N LEU A 363 3.11 21.95 -3.60
CA LEU A 363 2.44 20.87 -2.89
C LEU A 363 3.23 19.57 -3.08
N THR A 364 3.55 18.90 -1.96
CA THR A 364 4.38 17.68 -1.96
C THR A 364 3.80 16.61 -1.03
N GLY A 365 4.22 15.36 -1.22
CA GLY A 365 4.02 14.22 -0.32
C GLY A 365 5.33 13.77 0.34
N HIS A 366 5.59 12.48 0.35
CA HIS A 366 6.82 11.77 0.72
C HIS A 366 7.15 11.73 2.22
N TYR A 367 6.88 12.78 2.94
CA TYR A 367 7.30 12.91 4.34
C TYR A 367 6.23 12.50 5.35
N HIS A 368 5.05 12.10 4.88
CA HIS A 368 3.94 11.53 5.65
C HIS A 368 3.39 12.41 6.78
N HIS A 369 3.75 13.69 6.85
CA HIS A 369 3.25 14.60 7.88
C HIS A 369 2.80 15.93 7.30
N LEU A 370 1.79 16.54 7.92
CA LEU A 370 1.36 17.87 7.54
C LEU A 370 2.42 18.89 7.92
N CYS A 371 2.87 19.66 6.95
CA CYS A 371 3.64 20.87 7.19
C CYS A 371 3.17 21.99 6.25
N VAL A 372 3.07 23.19 6.77
CA VAL A 372 2.79 24.40 6.00
C VAL A 372 3.88 25.42 6.31
N ARG A 373 4.58 25.87 5.27
CA ARG A 373 5.55 26.94 5.37
C ARG A 373 5.19 28.06 4.40
N VAL A 374 5.07 29.26 4.92
CA VAL A 374 4.77 30.46 4.14
C VAL A 374 5.91 31.43 4.29
N GLN A 375 6.34 32.00 3.16
CA GLN A 375 7.31 33.09 3.14
C GLN A 375 6.96 34.03 1.99
N GLU A 376 6.68 35.29 2.33
CA GLU A 376 6.22 36.31 1.39
C GLU A 376 4.96 35.85 0.61
N SER A 377 5.04 35.76 -0.69
CA SER A 377 3.93 35.35 -1.58
C SER A 377 3.92 33.86 -1.91
N ARG A 378 4.80 33.06 -1.30
CA ARG A 378 4.95 31.63 -1.58
C ARG A 378 4.52 30.77 -0.41
N ALA A 379 3.88 29.65 -0.70
CA ALA A 379 3.45 28.66 0.28
C ALA A 379 3.90 27.25 -0.13
N LEU A 380 4.50 26.53 0.79
CA LEU A 380 4.82 25.10 0.69
C LEU A 380 3.87 24.30 1.56
N PHE A 381 3.27 23.28 0.98
CA PHE A 381 2.46 22.29 1.68
C PHE A 381 3.10 20.92 1.53
N ILE A 382 3.30 20.23 2.66
CA ILE A 382 3.61 18.81 2.71
C ILE A 382 2.34 18.09 3.15
N ALA A 383 1.83 17.18 2.33
CA ALA A 383 0.64 16.41 2.64
C ALA A 383 0.97 15.25 3.60
N PRO A 384 0.07 14.94 4.54
CA PRO A 384 0.20 13.73 5.34
C PRO A 384 -0.12 12.49 4.49
N SER A 385 0.29 11.32 4.96
CA SER A 385 -0.13 10.04 4.39
C SER A 385 -1.59 9.73 4.75
N LEU A 386 -2.24 8.86 3.97
CA LEU A 386 -3.60 8.40 4.23
C LEU A 386 -3.69 7.59 5.52
N THR A 387 -2.68 6.77 5.79
CA THR A 387 -2.57 5.93 7.00
C THR A 387 -1.56 6.53 7.97
N LYS A 388 -1.64 6.14 9.24
CA LYS A 388 -0.61 6.49 10.22
C LYS A 388 0.73 5.88 9.79
N VAL A 389 1.82 6.53 10.15
CA VAL A 389 3.16 5.96 10.00
C VAL A 389 3.29 4.67 10.80
N GLY A 390 4.06 3.70 10.28
CA GLY A 390 4.32 2.45 10.97
C GLY A 390 4.98 2.66 12.33
N ASP A 391 4.79 1.73 13.25
CA ASP A 391 5.32 1.79 14.63
C ASP A 391 6.84 1.92 14.64
N TYR A 392 7.54 1.26 13.72
CA TYR A 392 8.99 1.37 13.58
C TYR A 392 9.44 2.80 13.25
N TRP A 393 8.78 3.46 12.30
CA TRP A 393 9.10 4.85 11.92
C TRP A 393 8.80 5.81 13.07
N GLY A 394 7.65 5.66 13.71
CA GLY A 394 7.29 6.45 14.90
C GLY A 394 8.29 6.28 16.03
N ALA A 395 8.71 5.05 16.32
CA ALA A 395 9.69 4.75 17.35
C ALA A 395 11.11 5.29 17.02
N SER A 396 11.49 5.24 15.73
CA SER A 396 12.83 5.65 15.29
C SER A 396 13.00 7.16 15.13
N THR A 397 11.93 7.88 14.75
CA THR A 397 11.96 9.32 14.45
C THR A 397 11.29 10.19 15.51
N GLY A 398 10.44 9.62 16.33
CA GLY A 398 9.58 10.36 17.28
C GLY A 398 8.40 11.08 16.61
N TYR A 399 8.23 10.96 15.30
CA TYR A 399 7.12 11.59 14.58
C TYR A 399 5.87 10.73 14.67
N VAL A 400 4.86 11.23 15.37
CA VAL A 400 3.50 10.69 15.35
C VAL A 400 2.64 11.70 14.60
N THR A 401 2.23 11.38 13.38
CA THR A 401 1.49 12.30 12.53
C THR A 401 0.04 11.87 12.39
N ASP A 402 -0.85 12.86 12.34
CA ASP A 402 -2.25 12.63 12.01
C ASP A 402 -2.38 12.25 10.53
N ALA A 403 -2.88 11.05 10.29
CA ALA A 403 -3.16 10.55 8.96
C ALA A 403 -4.42 11.19 8.36
N GLY A 404 -4.48 11.30 7.04
CA GLY A 404 -5.65 11.78 6.34
C GLY A 404 -5.33 12.44 5.00
N THR A 405 -6.35 12.99 4.36
CA THR A 405 -6.23 13.67 3.06
C THR A 405 -6.24 15.19 3.26
N LEU A 406 -5.16 15.86 2.87
CA LEU A 406 -5.06 17.31 2.94
C LEU A 406 -5.96 17.96 1.87
N THR A 407 -6.72 18.95 2.29
CA THR A 407 -7.49 19.82 1.38
C THR A 407 -7.33 21.28 1.74
N PHE A 408 -7.34 22.16 0.75
CA PHE A 408 -7.34 23.61 0.92
C PHE A 408 -7.95 24.29 -0.32
N VAL A 409 -8.27 25.56 -0.19
CA VAL A 409 -8.82 26.37 -1.29
C VAL A 409 -7.79 27.38 -1.75
N LEU A 410 -7.60 27.48 -3.05
CA LEU A 410 -6.83 28.55 -3.71
C LEU A 410 -7.77 29.58 -4.31
N SER A 411 -7.40 30.85 -4.19
CA SER A 411 -8.07 31.98 -4.84
C SER A 411 -7.02 33.02 -5.26
N SER A 412 -7.45 34.05 -5.95
CA SER A 412 -6.56 35.18 -6.31
C SER A 412 -5.93 35.85 -5.10
N SER A 413 -6.55 35.75 -3.92
CA SER A 413 -6.03 36.28 -2.65
C SER A 413 -5.08 35.33 -1.91
N GLY A 414 -4.77 34.14 -2.45
CA GLY A 414 -3.91 33.14 -1.87
C GLY A 414 -4.66 31.86 -1.46
N TRP A 415 -4.26 31.23 -0.37
CA TRP A 415 -4.83 29.98 0.12
C TRP A 415 -5.66 30.17 1.40
N SER A 416 -6.63 29.28 1.61
CA SER A 416 -7.53 29.29 2.76
C SER A 416 -8.15 27.90 3.02
N ASN A 417 -8.95 27.78 4.08
CA ASN A 417 -9.80 26.61 4.36
C ASN A 417 -9.04 25.27 4.39
N LEU A 418 -7.79 25.30 4.89
CA LEU A 418 -6.97 24.10 5.05
C LEU A 418 -7.60 23.15 6.06
N GLU A 419 -7.68 21.88 5.69
CA GLU A 419 -8.17 20.81 6.56
C GLU A 419 -7.55 19.47 6.15
N VAL A 420 -7.24 18.63 7.14
CA VAL A 420 -6.91 17.21 6.94
C VAL A 420 -8.16 16.39 7.25
N LEU A 421 -8.73 15.77 6.22
CA LEU A 421 -9.87 14.87 6.35
C LEU A 421 -9.37 13.51 6.87
N ARG A 422 -9.87 13.13 8.04
CA ARG A 422 -9.50 11.90 8.75
C ARG A 422 -10.55 10.82 8.61
#